data_9a9670f9d967153e091450539ae00a29
#
_entry.id   9a9670f9d967153e091450539ae00a29
#
_cell.length_a   1.000
_cell.length_b   1.000
_cell.length_c   1.000
_cell.angle_alpha   90.00
_cell.angle_beta   90.00
_cell.angle_gamma   90.00
#
_symmetry.space_group_name_H-M   'P 1'
#
loop_
_entity.id
_entity.type
_entity.pdbx_description
1 polymer ?
#
loop_
_entity_poly.entity_id
_entity_poly.type
_entity_poly.pdbx_seq_one_letter_code
_entity_poly.pdbx_strand_id
1 'polypeptide(L)'
;MSILNNAIDSISIGIEDFNAIQNNKQRVLSCTRNIFSGILLLFKQKLLELSPKDSNESLIKQKILPQLQPDGSIIWVGVGEKTVDVQMIKERFKSLNINIDWKILDKLNHYRNNIEHYYDHNNLPIKSIQEMISHAFLIINSFI
;
A
#
# COMPACT_ATOMS: atom_id res chain seq x y z
N MET A 1 -16.77 5.91 -3.32
CA MET A 1 -15.65 5.95 -2.36
C MET A 1 -14.33 6.00 -3.10
N SER A 2 -13.46 6.92 -2.75
CA SER A 2 -12.18 7.03 -3.42
C SER A 2 -11.10 6.17 -2.74
N ILE A 3 -10.09 5.77 -3.52
CA ILE A 3 -8.93 5.07 -3.00
C ILE A 3 -8.22 5.93 -1.95
N LEU A 4 -8.09 7.23 -2.22
CA LEU A 4 -7.45 8.16 -1.30
C LEU A 4 -8.17 8.23 0.05
N ASN A 5 -9.49 8.31 0.06
CA ASN A 5 -10.27 8.33 1.30
C ASN A 5 -10.07 7.03 2.09
N ASN A 6 -10.07 5.90 1.41
CA ASN A 6 -9.83 4.61 2.04
C ASN A 6 -8.41 4.53 2.63
N ALA A 7 -7.41 5.09 1.93
CA ALA A 7 -6.05 5.17 2.44
C ALA A 7 -5.99 6.01 3.72
N ILE A 8 -6.60 7.18 3.71
CA ILE A 8 -6.62 8.09 4.86
C ILE A 8 -7.31 7.43 6.05
N ASP A 9 -8.45 6.77 5.83
CA ASP A 9 -9.17 6.07 6.89
C ASP A 9 -8.32 4.96 7.52
N SER A 10 -7.69 4.13 6.70
CA SER A 10 -6.83 3.05 7.20
C SER A 10 -5.64 3.61 8.01
N ILE A 11 -4.99 4.65 7.50
CA ILE A 11 -3.85 5.27 8.18
C ILE A 11 -4.31 5.91 9.50
N SER A 12 -5.45 6.58 9.52
CA SER A 12 -6.00 7.20 10.74
C SER A 12 -6.26 6.17 11.82
N ILE A 13 -6.87 5.03 11.47
CA ILE A 13 -7.09 3.92 12.41
C ILE A 13 -5.74 3.36 12.88
N GLY A 14 -4.78 3.21 11.97
CA GLY A 14 -3.44 2.75 12.30
C GLY A 14 -2.72 3.67 13.29
N ILE A 15 -2.88 4.98 13.16
CA ILE A 15 -2.31 5.97 14.08
C ILE A 15 -2.98 5.87 15.46
N GLU A 16 -4.29 5.73 15.52
CA GLU A 16 -5.00 5.51 16.77
C GLU A 16 -4.50 4.26 17.48
N ASP A 17 -4.36 3.17 16.75
CA ASP A 17 -3.82 1.92 17.26
C ASP A 17 -2.38 2.09 17.76
N PHE A 18 -1.54 2.80 17.02
CA PHE A 18 -0.15 3.06 17.39
C PHE A 18 -0.06 3.76 18.74
N ASN A 19 -0.88 4.77 18.94
CA ASN A 19 -0.92 5.51 20.21
C ASN A 19 -1.47 4.69 21.36
N ALA A 20 -2.24 3.65 21.09
CA ALA A 20 -2.86 2.80 22.11
C ALA A 20 -2.03 1.55 22.47
N ILE A 21 -0.94 1.25 21.76
CA ILE A 21 -0.17 0.01 21.93
C ILE A 21 0.34 -0.15 23.37
N GLN A 22 0.80 0.92 24.00
CA GLN A 22 1.34 0.86 25.37
C GLN A 22 0.29 0.38 26.38
N ASN A 23 -0.97 0.76 26.17
CA ASN A 23 -2.07 0.38 27.07
C ASN A 23 -2.77 -0.90 26.65
N ASN A 24 -2.66 -1.28 25.36
CA ASN A 24 -3.28 -2.49 24.84
C ASN A 24 -2.38 -3.07 23.73
N LYS A 25 -1.58 -4.06 24.10
CA LYS A 25 -0.61 -4.69 23.20
C LYS A 25 -1.26 -5.36 21.99
N GLN A 26 -2.52 -5.75 22.07
CA GLN A 26 -3.24 -6.35 20.94
C GLN A 26 -3.46 -5.36 19.80
N ARG A 27 -3.41 -4.06 20.09
CA ARG A 27 -3.54 -3.02 19.08
C ARG A 27 -2.39 -3.01 18.07
N VAL A 28 -1.26 -3.66 18.39
CA VAL A 28 -0.14 -3.74 17.44
C VAL A 28 -0.53 -4.49 16.16
N LEU A 29 -1.36 -5.51 16.26
CA LEU A 29 -1.84 -6.26 15.10
C LEU A 29 -2.69 -5.37 14.19
N SER A 30 -3.68 -4.72 14.76
CA SER A 30 -4.55 -3.79 14.03
C SER A 30 -3.75 -2.63 13.42
N CYS A 31 -2.81 -2.05 14.18
CA CYS A 31 -1.92 -1.00 13.70
C CYS A 31 -1.14 -1.44 12.47
N THR A 32 -0.48 -2.60 12.56
CA THR A 32 0.35 -3.12 11.47
C THR A 32 -0.46 -3.35 10.20
N ARG A 33 -1.65 -3.96 10.33
CA ARG A 33 -2.56 -4.18 9.20
C ARG A 33 -2.99 -2.87 8.56
N ASN A 34 -3.43 -1.91 9.36
CA ASN A 34 -4.00 -0.66 8.85
C ASN A 34 -2.95 0.24 8.23
N ILE A 35 -1.76 0.34 8.82
CA ILE A 35 -0.66 1.12 8.23
C ILE A 35 -0.21 0.51 6.91
N PHE A 36 -0.01 -0.81 6.86
CA PHE A 36 0.39 -1.48 5.62
C PHE A 36 -0.66 -1.30 4.52
N SER A 37 -1.92 -1.56 4.84
CA SER A 37 -3.02 -1.40 3.87
C SER A 37 -3.15 0.03 3.39
N GLY A 38 -3.01 1.00 4.29
CA GLY A 38 -3.09 2.42 3.94
C GLY A 38 -1.97 2.84 2.99
N ILE A 39 -0.74 2.36 3.22
CA ILE A 39 0.39 2.64 2.34
C ILE A 39 0.15 2.07 0.95
N LEU A 40 -0.33 0.82 0.85
CA LEU A 40 -0.63 0.22 -0.45
C LEU A 40 -1.71 0.99 -1.21
N LEU A 41 -2.71 1.49 -0.50
CA LEU A 41 -3.75 2.32 -1.11
C LEU A 41 -3.18 3.66 -1.59
N LEU A 42 -2.26 4.28 -0.85
CA LEU A 42 -1.57 5.49 -1.32
C LEU A 42 -0.77 5.21 -2.61
N PHE A 43 -0.12 4.07 -2.68
CA PHE A 43 0.62 3.68 -3.88
C PHE A 43 -0.32 3.49 -5.07
N LYS A 44 -1.46 2.84 -4.85
CA LYS A 44 -2.49 2.70 -5.90
C LYS A 44 -3.04 4.05 -6.33
N GLN A 45 -3.25 4.97 -5.39
CA GLN A 45 -3.69 6.33 -5.71
C GLN A 45 -2.67 7.03 -6.62
N LYS A 46 -1.37 6.88 -6.33
CA LYS A 46 -0.32 7.44 -7.18
C LYS A 46 -0.37 6.87 -8.60
N LEU A 47 -0.53 5.55 -8.72
CA LEU A 47 -0.65 4.91 -10.03
C LEU A 47 -1.92 5.34 -10.75
N LEU A 48 -3.02 5.53 -10.02
CA LEU A 48 -4.26 6.04 -10.60
C LEU A 48 -4.05 7.44 -11.19
N GLU A 49 -3.41 8.33 -10.45
CA GLU A 49 -3.12 9.69 -10.92
C GLU A 49 -2.22 9.72 -12.15
N LEU A 50 -1.29 8.77 -12.26
CA LEU A 50 -0.37 8.67 -13.38
C LEU A 50 -0.94 7.89 -14.56
N SER A 51 -2.07 7.20 -14.39
CA SER A 51 -2.71 6.47 -15.47
C SER A 51 -3.14 7.41 -16.59
N PRO A 52 -2.80 7.12 -17.85
CA PRO A 52 -3.18 7.98 -18.97
C PRO A 52 -4.70 8.17 -19.05
N LYS A 53 -5.10 9.33 -19.51
CA LYS A 53 -6.52 9.62 -19.74
C LYS A 53 -7.10 8.61 -20.73
N ASP A 54 -8.31 8.16 -20.45
CA ASP A 54 -9.05 7.18 -21.27
C ASP A 54 -8.41 5.79 -21.32
N SER A 55 -7.44 5.50 -20.45
CA SER A 55 -6.80 4.18 -20.36
C SER A 55 -7.52 3.22 -19.42
N ASN A 56 -8.66 3.59 -18.85
CA ASN A 56 -9.38 2.81 -17.85
C ASN A 56 -8.49 2.43 -16.66
N GLU A 57 -7.86 3.44 -16.07
CA GLU A 57 -7.02 3.26 -14.87
C GLU A 57 -5.92 2.20 -15.08
N SER A 58 -5.27 2.23 -16.23
CA SER A 58 -4.37 1.16 -16.67
C SER A 58 -3.29 0.80 -15.66
N LEU A 59 -2.72 1.79 -14.95
CA LEU A 59 -1.59 1.52 -14.06
C LEU A 59 -1.98 0.83 -12.75
N ILE A 60 -3.26 0.81 -12.39
CA ILE A 60 -3.73 0.08 -11.20
C ILE A 60 -4.39 -1.25 -11.53
N LYS A 61 -4.63 -1.54 -12.82
CA LYS A 61 -5.23 -2.82 -13.23
C LYS A 61 -4.17 -3.90 -13.40
N GLN A 62 -4.48 -5.12 -13.00
CA GLN A 62 -3.58 -6.25 -13.22
C GLN A 62 -3.38 -6.53 -14.70
N LYS A 63 -4.46 -6.45 -15.47
CA LYS A 63 -4.44 -6.77 -16.90
C LYS A 63 -4.53 -5.49 -17.72
N ILE A 64 -3.62 -5.36 -18.67
CA ILE A 64 -3.56 -4.24 -19.61
C ILE A 64 -3.51 -4.83 -21.03
N LEU A 65 -4.34 -4.32 -21.94
CA LEU A 65 -4.37 -4.76 -23.33
C LEU A 65 -4.23 -3.58 -24.27
N PRO A 66 -3.61 -3.77 -25.44
CA PRO A 66 -3.57 -2.72 -26.47
C PRO A 66 -4.95 -2.54 -27.08
N GLN A 67 -5.29 -1.30 -27.38
CA GLN A 67 -6.54 -0.95 -28.06
C GLN A 67 -6.23 -0.02 -29.22
N LEU A 68 -6.75 -0.39 -30.41
CA LEU A 68 -6.60 0.44 -31.61
C LEU A 68 -7.57 1.62 -31.54
N GLN A 69 -7.06 2.83 -31.78
CA GLN A 69 -7.85 4.04 -31.80
C GLN A 69 -8.32 4.37 -33.23
N PRO A 70 -9.37 5.22 -33.40
CA PRO A 70 -9.85 5.61 -34.73
C PRO A 70 -8.79 6.27 -35.60
N ASP A 71 -7.81 6.95 -35.01
CA ASP A 71 -6.72 7.61 -35.74
C ASP A 71 -5.57 6.65 -36.11
N GLY A 72 -5.71 5.35 -35.82
CA GLY A 72 -4.68 4.34 -36.08
C GLY A 72 -3.63 4.18 -34.98
N SER A 73 -3.65 5.02 -33.93
CA SER A 73 -2.75 4.87 -32.81
C SER A 73 -3.19 3.73 -31.88
N ILE A 74 -2.26 3.27 -31.04
CA ILE A 74 -2.53 2.22 -30.06
C ILE A 74 -2.34 2.79 -28.67
N ILE A 75 -3.32 2.56 -27.78
CA ILE A 75 -3.20 2.87 -26.37
C ILE A 75 -3.33 1.58 -25.53
N TRP A 76 -2.71 1.56 -24.37
CA TRP A 76 -2.82 0.45 -23.44
C TRP A 76 -3.93 0.74 -22.44
N VAL A 77 -4.90 -0.17 -22.33
CA VAL A 77 -6.13 0.01 -21.56
C VAL A 77 -6.23 -1.05 -20.48
N GLY A 78 -6.60 -0.63 -19.27
CA GLY A 78 -6.87 -1.54 -18.16
C GLY A 78 -8.14 -2.37 -18.41
N VAL A 79 -8.09 -3.66 -18.04
CA VAL A 79 -9.18 -4.61 -18.26
C VAL A 79 -9.51 -5.35 -16.99
N GLY A 80 -10.80 -5.49 -16.71
CA GLY A 80 -11.28 -6.21 -15.55
C GLY A 80 -11.24 -5.39 -14.26
N GLU A 81 -11.54 -6.06 -13.15
CA GLU A 81 -11.66 -5.39 -11.85
C GLU A 81 -10.47 -5.64 -10.92
N LYS A 82 -9.66 -6.67 -11.19
CA LYS A 82 -8.50 -6.99 -10.36
C LYS A 82 -7.46 -5.88 -10.43
N THR A 83 -7.01 -5.45 -9.24
CA THR A 83 -5.98 -4.41 -9.13
C THR A 83 -4.62 -5.02 -8.79
N VAL A 84 -3.58 -4.22 -8.98
CA VAL A 84 -2.19 -4.63 -8.77
C VAL A 84 -1.94 -5.09 -7.33
N ASP A 85 -1.11 -6.14 -7.18
CA ASP A 85 -0.59 -6.56 -5.89
C ASP A 85 0.73 -5.84 -5.57
N VAL A 86 1.33 -6.16 -4.42
CA VAL A 86 2.57 -5.51 -3.95
C VAL A 86 3.70 -5.65 -4.97
N GLN A 87 3.88 -6.85 -5.52
CA GLN A 87 4.97 -7.11 -6.47
C GLN A 87 4.77 -6.31 -7.76
N MET A 88 3.55 -6.24 -8.25
CA MET A 88 3.21 -5.45 -9.44
C MET A 88 3.40 -3.95 -9.18
N ILE A 89 3.06 -3.47 -7.99
CA ILE A 89 3.31 -2.07 -7.60
C ILE A 89 4.81 -1.77 -7.63
N LYS A 90 5.64 -2.66 -7.05
CA LYS A 90 7.10 -2.50 -7.09
C LYS A 90 7.62 -2.37 -8.51
N GLU A 91 7.18 -3.26 -9.39
CA GLU A 91 7.61 -3.27 -10.80
C GLU A 91 7.20 -1.99 -11.53
N ARG A 92 5.97 -1.56 -11.34
CA ARG A 92 5.45 -0.35 -11.99
C ARG A 92 6.12 0.91 -11.45
N PHE A 93 6.34 1.00 -10.14
CA PHE A 93 7.08 2.11 -9.54
C PHE A 93 8.51 2.18 -10.07
N LYS A 94 9.17 1.03 -10.20
CA LYS A 94 10.52 0.97 -10.77
C LYS A 94 10.52 1.49 -12.22
N SER A 95 9.56 1.07 -13.04
CA SER A 95 9.43 1.54 -14.42
C SER A 95 9.14 3.03 -14.50
N LEU A 96 8.47 3.59 -13.51
CA LEU A 96 8.10 5.01 -13.47
C LEU A 96 9.13 5.87 -12.73
N ASN A 97 10.26 5.29 -12.31
CA ASN A 97 11.31 5.96 -11.54
C ASN A 97 10.80 6.54 -10.20
N ILE A 98 9.83 5.88 -9.59
CA ILE A 98 9.35 6.23 -8.25
C ILE A 98 10.14 5.38 -7.25
N ASN A 99 10.96 6.06 -6.43
CA ASN A 99 11.83 5.40 -5.47
C ASN A 99 11.15 5.30 -4.10
N ILE A 100 11.10 4.08 -3.58
CA ILE A 100 10.53 3.78 -2.26
C ILE A 100 11.53 2.94 -1.48
N ASP A 101 11.58 3.12 -0.17
CA ASP A 101 12.32 2.22 0.71
C ASP A 101 11.52 0.94 0.92
N TRP A 102 11.65 0.02 -0.01
CA TRP A 102 10.93 -1.25 0.01
C TRP A 102 11.32 -2.15 1.19
N LYS A 103 12.51 -1.95 1.75
CA LYS A 103 12.96 -2.73 2.92
C LYS A 103 12.04 -2.51 4.12
N ILE A 104 11.60 -1.27 4.33
CA ILE A 104 10.66 -0.93 5.41
C ILE A 104 9.33 -1.65 5.20
N LEU A 105 8.82 -1.62 3.98
CA LEU A 105 7.54 -2.27 3.65
C LEU A 105 7.62 -3.79 3.71
N ASP A 106 8.72 -4.36 3.25
CA ASP A 106 8.93 -5.81 3.32
C ASP A 106 8.99 -6.28 4.77
N LYS A 107 9.65 -5.54 5.65
CA LYS A 107 9.69 -5.84 7.08
C LYS A 107 8.31 -5.69 7.72
N LEU A 108 7.59 -4.63 7.39
CA LEU A 108 6.24 -4.40 7.90
C LEU A 108 5.30 -5.53 7.48
N ASN A 109 5.39 -5.95 6.22
CA ASN A 109 4.61 -7.08 5.71
C ASN A 109 4.99 -8.39 6.41
N HIS A 110 6.27 -8.61 6.66
CA HIS A 110 6.76 -9.77 7.41
C HIS A 110 6.17 -9.80 8.82
N TYR A 111 6.21 -8.68 9.55
CA TYR A 111 5.60 -8.60 10.88
C TYR A 111 4.09 -8.83 10.83
N ARG A 112 3.40 -8.23 9.86
CA ARG A 112 1.96 -8.43 9.68
C ARG A 112 1.61 -9.92 9.56
N ASN A 113 2.35 -10.64 8.71
CA ASN A 113 2.10 -12.05 8.48
C ASN A 113 2.45 -12.89 9.71
N ASN A 114 3.56 -12.59 10.38
CA ASN A 114 4.04 -13.37 11.51
C ASN A 114 3.23 -13.14 12.78
N ILE A 115 2.80 -11.91 13.03
CA ILE A 115 1.93 -11.61 14.17
C ILE A 115 0.64 -12.44 14.11
N GLU A 116 0.07 -12.59 12.91
CA GLU A 116 -1.16 -13.35 12.73
C GLU A 116 -0.99 -14.84 12.94
N HIS A 117 0.20 -15.38 12.66
CA HIS A 117 0.41 -16.83 12.55
C HIS A 117 1.38 -17.42 13.59
N TYR A 118 2.35 -16.64 14.08
CA TYR A 118 3.47 -17.17 14.85
C TYR A 118 3.68 -16.54 16.23
N TYR A 119 3.20 -15.32 16.45
CA TYR A 119 3.40 -14.64 17.74
C TYR A 119 2.14 -14.72 18.59
N ASP A 120 2.30 -15.04 19.88
CA ASP A 120 1.24 -14.85 20.85
C ASP A 120 1.33 -13.43 21.47
N HIS A 121 0.32 -13.06 22.27
CA HIS A 121 0.24 -11.73 22.85
C HIS A 121 1.36 -11.41 23.84
N ASN A 122 2.05 -12.42 24.37
CA ASN A 122 3.11 -12.25 25.37
C ASN A 122 4.49 -12.11 24.73
N ASN A 123 4.65 -12.53 23.48
CA ASN A 123 5.95 -12.62 22.79
C ASN A 123 6.05 -11.71 21.57
N LEU A 124 5.21 -10.69 21.46
CA LEU A 124 5.26 -9.75 20.34
C LEU A 124 6.51 -8.87 20.43
N PRO A 125 7.29 -8.72 19.34
CA PRO A 125 8.42 -7.80 19.29
C PRO A 125 7.92 -6.35 19.11
N ILE A 126 7.19 -5.86 20.09
CA ILE A 126 6.44 -4.59 20.02
C ILE A 126 7.35 -3.41 19.71
N LYS A 127 8.50 -3.32 20.38
CA LYS A 127 9.42 -2.19 20.20
C LYS A 127 9.95 -2.15 18.76
N SER A 128 10.34 -3.30 18.21
CA SER A 128 10.81 -3.39 16.83
C SER A 128 9.72 -3.02 15.85
N ILE A 129 8.49 -3.44 16.10
CA ILE A 129 7.33 -3.11 15.25
C ILE A 129 7.03 -1.61 15.32
N GLN A 130 7.06 -1.01 16.52
CA GLN A 130 6.85 0.43 16.68
C GLN A 130 7.89 1.24 15.93
N GLU A 131 9.17 0.85 15.98
CA GLU A 131 10.23 1.51 15.22
C GLU A 131 9.98 1.41 13.72
N MET A 132 9.56 0.23 13.26
CA MET A 132 9.26 0.00 11.84
C MET A 132 8.10 0.87 11.37
N ILE A 133 7.03 0.94 12.17
CA ILE A 133 5.86 1.79 11.86
C ILE A 133 6.27 3.26 11.83
N SER A 134 7.13 3.70 12.75
CA SER A 134 7.64 5.08 12.77
C SER A 134 8.37 5.40 11.45
N HIS A 135 9.19 4.48 10.94
CA HIS A 135 9.82 4.65 9.64
C HIS A 135 8.81 4.67 8.48
N ALA A 136 7.74 3.86 8.59
CA ALA A 136 6.69 3.83 7.59
C ALA A 136 5.95 5.17 7.47
N PHE A 137 5.86 5.94 8.56
CA PHE A 137 5.27 7.28 8.52
C PHE A 137 6.03 8.23 7.58
N LEU A 138 7.33 8.05 7.40
CA LEU A 138 8.11 8.84 6.44
C LEU A 138 7.64 8.56 5.01
N ILE A 139 7.33 7.31 4.70
CA ILE A 139 6.78 6.94 3.39
C ILE A 139 5.40 7.58 3.21
N ILE A 140 4.54 7.48 4.21
CA ILE A 140 3.20 8.09 4.17
C ILE A 140 3.29 9.58 3.89
N ASN A 141 4.17 10.29 4.60
CA ASN A 141 4.33 11.74 4.44
C ASN A 141 4.80 12.13 3.05
N SER A 142 5.53 11.26 2.36
CA SER A 142 6.00 11.54 1.00
C SER A 142 4.89 11.44 -0.06
N PHE A 143 3.73 10.84 0.29
CA PHE A 143 2.60 10.63 -0.63
C PHE A 143 1.37 11.50 -0.32
N ILE A 144 1.39 12.23 0.78
CA ILE A 144 0.25 13.08 1.17
C ILE A 144 0.60 14.58 0.97
#